data_0587c3c6ef5c6dd51f2c2c3d13aa7cd7
#
_entry.id   0587c3c6ef5c6dd51f2c2c3d13aa7cd7
#
_cell.length_a   1.000
_cell.length_b   1.000
_cell.length_c   1.000
_cell.angle_alpha   90.00
_cell.angle_beta   90.00
_cell.angle_gamma   90.00
#
_symmetry.space_group_name_H-M   'P 1'
#
loop_
_entity.id
_entity.type
_entity.pdbx_description
1 polymer ?
#
loop_
_entity_poly.entity_id
_entity_poly.type
_entity_poly.pdbx_seq_one_letter_code
_entity_poly.pdbx_strand_id
1 'polypeptide(L)'
;MVYVSNRLGWCVIALVCSMIALGPAANAGTMISPGALELIRKSADPFGLFATRLSAGGLTEKWAGVERKLEDDMVQLALCDGDRDHCVSPAALRLLEIVDSARTREGRARFGEINRAVNLAIKSMSDMSQHGRPDVWSSPLDTFASGAGDCEDYAIAKLAALRMAGVAPDDTRVVVLHDQLHGEDHAVALARLDGRWLTLDNRRMAMIEDIDVRNHQPLFVINDGSVMRYETPSQSAQQAPTSAVTVSFTAPIAFASTSN
;
A
#
# COMPACT_ATOMS: atom_id res chain seq x y z
N MET A 1 41.50 -59.65 -68.40
CA MET A 1 41.57 -61.06 -67.97
C MET A 1 41.71 -61.07 -66.44
N VAL A 2 40.82 -61.83 -65.80
CA VAL A 2 40.85 -62.25 -64.42
C VAL A 2 40.29 -61.31 -63.33
N TYR A 3 39.10 -61.63 -62.97
CA TYR A 3 38.33 -61.49 -61.75
C TYR A 3 39.09 -61.90 -60.48
N VAL A 4 38.96 -61.19 -59.41
CA VAL A 4 38.77 -61.79 -58.06
C VAL A 4 38.01 -60.83 -57.16
N SER A 5 36.88 -61.31 -56.68
CA SER A 5 36.02 -60.82 -55.62
C SER A 5 36.69 -61.04 -54.25
N ASN A 6 36.52 -60.10 -53.29
CA ASN A 6 36.33 -60.56 -51.93
C ASN A 6 35.49 -59.55 -51.10
N ARG A 7 34.55 -60.14 -50.40
CA ARG A 7 33.57 -59.55 -49.47
C ARG A 7 34.21 -59.36 -48.10
N LEU A 8 33.48 -58.67 -47.27
CA LEU A 8 33.43 -58.49 -45.83
C LEU A 8 33.95 -57.07 -45.42
N GLY A 9 33.30 -56.35 -44.56
CA GLY A 9 32.27 -56.61 -43.58
C GLY A 9 31.78 -55.26 -43.06
N TRP A 10 30.52 -55.23 -42.80
CA TRP A 10 29.85 -54.04 -42.26
C TRP A 10 30.12 -53.91 -40.77
N CYS A 11 30.75 -52.81 -40.32
CA CYS A 11 30.69 -52.34 -38.94
C CYS A 11 29.95 -51.02 -38.95
N VAL A 12 28.65 -51.08 -38.61
CA VAL A 12 27.84 -49.93 -38.35
C VAL A 12 28.14 -49.50 -36.92
N ILE A 13 28.91 -48.44 -36.76
CA ILE A 13 29.07 -47.75 -35.48
C ILE A 13 27.95 -46.69 -35.44
N ALA A 14 26.88 -46.99 -34.71
CA ALA A 14 25.85 -46.04 -34.37
C ALA A 14 26.38 -45.04 -33.36
N LEU A 15 26.74 -43.85 -33.82
CA LEU A 15 27.06 -42.71 -32.95
C LEU A 15 25.74 -42.10 -32.47
N VAL A 16 25.33 -42.40 -31.23
CA VAL A 16 24.21 -41.76 -30.58
C VAL A 16 24.66 -40.35 -30.16
N CYS A 17 24.39 -39.38 -31.00
CA CYS A 17 24.48 -37.95 -30.61
C CYS A 17 23.36 -37.64 -29.61
N SER A 18 23.63 -37.65 -28.34
CA SER A 18 22.76 -37.08 -27.32
C SER A 18 22.77 -35.55 -27.46
N MET A 19 21.82 -35.02 -28.22
CA MET A 19 21.53 -33.60 -28.17
C MET A 19 20.87 -33.26 -26.84
N ILE A 20 21.66 -32.71 -25.90
CA ILE A 20 21.14 -32.05 -24.71
C ILE A 20 20.55 -30.74 -25.25
N ALA A 21 19.24 -30.71 -25.42
CA ALA A 21 18.51 -29.49 -25.67
C ALA A 21 18.55 -28.64 -24.39
N LEU A 22 19.45 -27.64 -24.35
CA LEU A 22 19.30 -26.52 -23.42
C LEU A 22 18.05 -25.74 -23.85
N GLY A 23 16.91 -26.06 -23.23
CA GLY A 23 15.72 -25.24 -23.34
C GLY A 23 16.02 -23.85 -22.75
N PRO A 24 15.49 -22.77 -23.33
CA PRO A 24 15.61 -21.45 -22.74
C PRO A 24 15.02 -21.50 -21.32
N ALA A 25 15.79 -21.04 -20.31
CA ALA A 25 15.27 -20.81 -19.00
C ALA A 25 14.12 -19.81 -19.13
N ALA A 26 12.89 -20.31 -19.06
CA ALA A 26 11.71 -19.46 -18.96
C ALA A 26 11.86 -18.69 -17.64
N ASN A 27 12.12 -17.38 -17.73
CA ASN A 27 11.91 -16.47 -16.62
C ASN A 27 10.41 -16.61 -16.28
N ALA A 28 10.10 -17.38 -15.26
CA ALA A 28 8.78 -17.41 -14.66
C ALA A 28 8.56 -16.09 -13.92
N GLY A 29 8.28 -15.05 -14.70
CA GLY A 29 7.63 -13.87 -14.17
C GLY A 29 6.33 -14.38 -13.56
N THR A 30 6.19 -14.21 -12.25
CA THR A 30 5.01 -14.65 -11.50
C THR A 30 3.82 -13.89 -12.05
N MET A 31 3.10 -14.47 -13.01
CA MET A 31 1.87 -13.91 -13.55
C MET A 31 0.80 -14.03 -12.46
N ILE A 32 0.52 -12.91 -11.79
CA ILE A 32 -0.61 -12.83 -10.85
C ILE A 32 -1.88 -13.09 -11.66
N SER A 33 -2.69 -14.06 -11.24
CA SER A 33 -3.95 -14.35 -11.90
C SER A 33 -4.90 -13.13 -11.77
N PRO A 34 -5.80 -12.90 -12.76
CA PRO A 34 -6.79 -11.82 -12.66
C PRO A 34 -7.63 -11.85 -11.39
N GLY A 35 -7.96 -13.05 -10.88
CA GLY A 35 -8.68 -13.20 -9.62
C GLY A 35 -7.85 -12.83 -8.40
N ALA A 36 -6.56 -13.16 -8.37
CA ALA A 36 -5.66 -12.76 -7.30
C ALA A 36 -5.46 -11.23 -7.30
N LEU A 37 -5.35 -10.61 -8.47
CA LEU A 37 -5.24 -9.16 -8.60
C LEU A 37 -6.49 -8.46 -8.06
N GLU A 38 -7.69 -9.00 -8.34
CA GLU A 38 -8.93 -8.43 -7.83
C GLU A 38 -9.06 -8.58 -6.32
N LEU A 39 -8.57 -9.68 -5.74
CA LEU A 39 -8.51 -9.85 -4.28
C LEU A 39 -7.54 -8.86 -3.63
N ILE A 40 -6.38 -8.60 -4.24
CA ILE A 40 -5.43 -7.59 -3.78
C ILE A 40 -6.07 -6.19 -3.83
N ARG A 41 -6.75 -5.86 -4.91
CA ARG A 41 -7.46 -4.58 -5.06
C ARG A 41 -8.51 -4.33 -4.01
N LYS A 42 -9.16 -5.39 -3.51
CA LYS A 42 -10.20 -5.34 -2.48
C LYS A 42 -9.70 -5.68 -1.08
N SER A 43 -8.39 -5.62 -0.86
CA SER A 43 -7.83 -5.89 0.46
C SER A 43 -8.31 -4.89 1.51
N ALA A 44 -8.29 -5.31 2.78
CA ALA A 44 -8.67 -4.46 3.91
C ALA A 44 -7.72 -3.25 4.05
N ASP A 45 -6.43 -3.46 3.77
CA ASP A 45 -5.40 -2.43 3.79
C ASP A 45 -4.81 -2.21 2.39
N PRO A 46 -4.27 -1.00 2.12
CA PRO A 46 -3.66 -0.66 0.85
C PRO A 46 -2.52 -1.62 0.45
N PHE A 47 -2.25 -1.70 -0.85
CA PHE A 47 -1.19 -2.49 -1.50
C PHE A 47 -1.35 -4.00 -1.38
N GLY A 48 -2.40 -4.51 -0.73
CA GLY A 48 -2.62 -5.94 -0.52
C GLY A 48 -1.53 -6.61 0.32
N LEU A 49 -0.85 -5.84 1.17
CA LEU A 49 0.22 -6.31 2.04
C LEU A 49 -0.31 -6.51 3.46
N PHE A 50 0.29 -7.47 4.18
CA PHE A 50 0.07 -7.61 5.61
C PHE A 50 0.84 -6.56 6.38
N ALA A 51 0.25 -6.08 7.47
CA ALA A 51 0.88 -5.12 8.35
C ALA A 51 0.73 -5.54 9.81
N THR A 52 1.79 -5.36 10.60
CA THR A 52 1.81 -5.68 12.02
C THR A 52 1.84 -4.39 12.84
N ARG A 53 0.98 -4.31 13.86
CA ARG A 53 0.87 -3.15 14.75
C ARG A 53 2.18 -2.90 15.48
N LEU A 54 2.61 -1.63 15.49
CA LEU A 54 3.72 -1.18 16.32
C LEU A 54 3.20 -0.81 17.71
N SER A 55 3.87 -1.32 18.74
CA SER A 55 3.54 -1.00 20.14
C SER A 55 4.27 0.23 20.67
N ALA A 56 5.39 0.62 20.04
CA ALA A 56 6.21 1.76 20.41
C ALA A 56 7.13 2.18 19.25
N GLY A 57 7.72 3.37 19.36
CA GLY A 57 8.69 3.90 18.41
C GLY A 57 8.36 5.32 17.93
N GLY A 58 9.34 5.99 17.34
CA GLY A 58 9.23 7.41 16.98
C GLY A 58 8.02 7.76 16.13
N LEU A 59 7.65 6.92 15.16
CA LEU A 59 6.46 7.15 14.34
C LEU A 59 5.15 7.00 15.13
N THR A 60 5.09 6.05 16.08
CA THR A 60 3.93 5.87 16.95
C THR A 60 3.74 7.08 17.88
N GLU A 61 4.84 7.62 18.42
CA GLU A 61 4.82 8.80 19.30
C GLU A 61 4.43 10.07 18.52
N LYS A 62 4.94 10.23 17.28
CA LYS A 62 4.55 11.33 16.40
C LYS A 62 3.07 11.27 16.08
N TRP A 63 2.59 10.11 15.64
CA TRP A 63 1.18 9.94 15.33
C TRP A 63 0.28 10.22 16.53
N ALA A 64 0.61 9.73 17.71
CA ALA A 64 -0.13 10.05 18.94
C ALA A 64 -0.13 11.57 19.26
N GLY A 65 0.92 12.28 18.85
CA GLY A 65 0.97 13.76 18.94
C GLY A 65 -0.02 14.40 17.96
N VAL A 66 -0.06 13.91 16.73
CA VAL A 66 -1.00 14.37 15.69
C VAL A 66 -2.44 14.08 16.09
N GLU A 67 -2.74 12.87 16.58
CA GLU A 67 -4.11 12.48 16.97
C GLU A 67 -4.70 13.43 18.01
N ARG A 68 -3.95 13.76 19.05
CA ARG A 68 -4.43 14.73 20.05
C ARG A 68 -4.78 16.09 19.43
N LYS A 69 -3.92 16.61 18.55
CA LYS A 69 -4.19 17.88 17.88
C LYS A 69 -5.34 17.74 16.89
N LEU A 70 -5.46 16.60 16.21
CA LEU A 70 -6.56 16.33 15.28
C LEU A 70 -7.91 16.30 16.02
N GLU A 71 -7.97 15.74 17.23
CA GLU A 71 -9.16 15.79 18.08
C GLU A 71 -9.56 17.24 18.40
N ASP A 72 -8.60 18.07 18.81
CA ASP A 72 -8.82 19.50 19.08
C ASP A 72 -9.27 20.25 17.82
N ASP A 73 -8.62 20.00 16.68
CA ASP A 73 -8.97 20.57 15.37
C ASP A 73 -10.39 20.17 14.94
N MET A 74 -10.78 18.91 15.15
CA MET A 74 -12.12 18.44 14.80
C MET A 74 -13.21 19.10 15.64
N VAL A 75 -12.96 19.39 16.91
CA VAL A 75 -13.88 20.20 17.74
C VAL A 75 -14.01 21.61 17.18
N GLN A 76 -12.91 22.26 16.87
CA GLN A 76 -12.92 23.61 16.29
C GLN A 76 -13.62 23.65 14.93
N LEU A 77 -13.34 22.67 14.08
CA LEU A 77 -14.00 22.53 12.78
C LEU A 77 -15.51 22.31 12.92
N ALA A 78 -15.95 21.48 13.85
CA ALA A 78 -17.37 21.26 14.11
C ALA A 78 -18.08 22.52 14.61
N LEU A 79 -17.45 23.28 15.47
CA LEU A 79 -18.00 24.57 15.94
C LEU A 79 -18.12 25.58 14.79
N CYS A 80 -17.09 25.69 13.96
CA CYS A 80 -17.10 26.56 12.78
C CYS A 80 -18.08 26.09 11.70
N ASP A 81 -18.27 24.77 11.55
CA ASP A 81 -19.25 24.21 10.60
C ASP A 81 -20.70 24.51 11.03
N GLY A 82 -20.95 24.51 12.33
CA GLY A 82 -22.25 24.87 12.90
C GLY A 82 -22.60 26.36 12.85
N ASP A 83 -21.61 27.23 12.90
CA ASP A 83 -21.80 28.69 12.84
C ASP A 83 -20.63 29.36 12.12
N ARG A 84 -20.77 29.48 10.79
CA ARG A 84 -19.73 30.05 9.92
C ARG A 84 -19.50 31.53 10.15
N ASP A 85 -20.56 32.26 10.47
CA ASP A 85 -20.53 33.72 10.62
C ASP A 85 -19.75 34.16 11.86
N HIS A 86 -19.73 33.33 12.88
CA HIS A 86 -18.97 33.56 14.13
C HIS A 86 -17.68 32.72 14.22
N CYS A 87 -17.31 31.99 13.16
CA CYS A 87 -16.05 31.26 13.14
C CYS A 87 -14.85 32.22 13.07
N VAL A 88 -14.01 32.17 14.10
CA VAL A 88 -12.82 33.05 14.22
C VAL A 88 -11.55 32.42 13.63
N SER A 89 -11.63 31.23 13.07
CA SER A 89 -10.48 30.50 12.49
C SER A 89 -10.50 30.56 10.98
N PRO A 90 -9.67 31.40 10.32
CA PRO A 90 -9.54 31.38 8.86
C PRO A 90 -9.06 30.05 8.29
N ALA A 91 -8.26 29.30 9.07
CA ALA A 91 -7.79 27.97 8.69
C ALA A 91 -8.96 26.97 8.62
N ALA A 92 -9.83 26.98 9.65
CA ALA A 92 -11.03 26.14 9.66
C ALA A 92 -11.97 26.48 8.50
N LEU A 93 -12.23 27.76 8.25
CA LEU A 93 -13.09 28.18 7.15
C LEU A 93 -12.56 27.71 5.79
N ARG A 94 -11.25 27.83 5.53
CA ARG A 94 -10.62 27.33 4.30
C ARG A 94 -10.75 25.83 4.12
N LEU A 95 -10.50 25.05 5.18
CA LEU A 95 -10.67 23.59 5.11
C LEU A 95 -12.13 23.21 4.91
N LEU A 96 -13.05 23.90 5.57
CA LEU A 96 -14.49 23.67 5.43
C LEU A 96 -15.01 24.00 4.02
N GLU A 97 -14.50 25.03 3.35
CA GLU A 97 -14.81 25.32 1.94
C GLU A 97 -14.44 24.16 1.02
N ILE A 98 -13.28 23.52 1.26
CA ILE A 98 -12.85 22.32 0.52
C ILE A 98 -13.79 21.16 0.78
N VAL A 99 -14.16 20.93 2.04
CA VAL A 99 -15.07 19.86 2.46
C VAL A 99 -16.45 20.06 1.84
N ASP A 100 -16.98 21.28 1.84
CA ASP A 100 -18.28 21.60 1.27
C ASP A 100 -18.29 21.37 -0.25
N SER A 101 -17.25 21.84 -0.96
CA SER A 101 -17.09 21.55 -2.39
C SER A 101 -17.05 20.04 -2.65
N ALA A 102 -16.36 19.28 -1.83
CA ALA A 102 -16.28 17.83 -1.95
C ALA A 102 -17.62 17.13 -1.67
N ARG A 103 -18.40 17.61 -0.69
CA ARG A 103 -19.73 17.08 -0.34
C ARG A 103 -20.73 17.20 -1.47
N THR A 104 -20.56 18.17 -2.40
CA THR A 104 -21.41 18.30 -3.59
C THR A 104 -21.15 17.21 -4.64
N ARG A 105 -20.12 16.39 -4.46
CA ARG A 105 -19.67 15.37 -5.41
C ARG A 105 -19.80 13.97 -4.81
N GLU A 106 -19.79 12.96 -5.66
CA GLU A 106 -19.87 11.56 -5.26
C GLU A 106 -18.67 10.74 -5.75
N GLY A 107 -18.42 9.61 -5.08
CA GLY A 107 -17.45 8.61 -5.49
C GLY A 107 -16.06 9.21 -5.73
N ARG A 108 -15.45 8.84 -6.86
CA ARG A 108 -14.10 9.28 -7.22
C ARG A 108 -13.98 10.81 -7.37
N ALA A 109 -15.03 11.46 -7.81
CA ALA A 109 -15.02 12.93 -7.97
C ALA A 109 -14.90 13.67 -6.63
N ARG A 110 -15.52 13.15 -5.56
CA ARG A 110 -15.36 13.68 -4.19
C ARG A 110 -13.91 13.61 -3.72
N PHE A 111 -13.28 12.47 -3.87
CA PHE A 111 -11.87 12.28 -3.46
C PHE A 111 -10.92 13.14 -4.32
N GLY A 112 -11.18 13.22 -5.63
CA GLY A 112 -10.40 14.05 -6.55
C GLY A 112 -10.49 15.53 -6.22
N GLU A 113 -11.66 16.02 -5.81
CA GLU A 113 -11.83 17.41 -5.36
C GLU A 113 -10.97 17.68 -4.12
N ILE A 114 -11.02 16.81 -3.10
CA ILE A 114 -10.19 16.94 -1.90
C ILE A 114 -8.71 16.95 -2.26
N ASN A 115 -8.24 15.97 -3.06
CA ASN A 115 -6.84 15.90 -3.44
C ASN A 115 -6.38 17.19 -4.12
N ARG A 116 -7.14 17.64 -5.13
CA ARG A 116 -6.80 18.84 -5.90
C ARG A 116 -6.85 20.11 -5.06
N ALA A 117 -7.92 20.28 -4.27
CA ALA A 117 -8.13 21.52 -3.51
C ALA A 117 -7.08 21.66 -2.39
N VAL A 118 -6.77 20.60 -1.65
CA VAL A 118 -5.71 20.61 -0.64
C VAL A 118 -4.34 20.87 -1.27
N ASN A 119 -4.03 20.22 -2.42
CA ASN A 119 -2.77 20.46 -3.14
C ASN A 119 -2.60 21.91 -3.60
N LEU A 120 -3.68 22.60 -3.90
CA LEU A 120 -3.66 24.01 -4.32
C LEU A 120 -3.67 24.99 -3.13
N ALA A 121 -4.23 24.60 -1.99
CA ALA A 121 -4.35 25.46 -0.82
C ALA A 121 -3.07 25.54 0.02
N ILE A 122 -2.22 24.52 -0.05
CA ILE A 122 -1.00 24.38 0.73
C ILE A 122 0.20 24.51 -0.21
N LYS A 123 1.21 25.32 0.20
CA LYS A 123 2.48 25.45 -0.51
C LYS A 123 3.44 24.37 0.00
N SER A 124 4.06 23.62 -0.90
CA SER A 124 5.11 22.65 -0.51
C SER A 124 6.31 23.35 0.10
N MET A 125 6.66 22.99 1.32
CA MET A 125 7.78 23.53 2.08
C MET A 125 8.28 22.46 3.03
N SER A 126 9.61 22.25 3.08
CA SER A 126 10.18 21.30 4.02
C SER A 126 10.12 21.82 5.46
N ASP A 127 10.00 20.91 6.40
CA ASP A 127 10.02 21.20 7.84
C ASP A 127 11.23 22.02 8.31
N MET A 128 12.41 21.71 7.77
CA MET A 128 13.62 22.48 8.08
C MET A 128 13.44 23.96 7.71
N SER A 129 12.78 24.24 6.57
CA SER A 129 12.54 25.62 6.13
C SER A 129 11.42 26.31 6.90
N GLN A 130 10.42 25.53 7.34
CA GLN A 130 9.23 26.05 8.01
C GLN A 130 9.43 26.17 9.54
N HIS A 131 10.03 25.14 10.15
CA HIS A 131 10.10 24.96 11.60
C HIS A 131 11.54 25.01 12.15
N GLY A 132 12.58 25.04 11.28
CA GLY A 132 13.98 24.94 11.68
C GLY A 132 14.35 23.60 12.32
N ARG A 133 13.52 22.59 12.14
CA ARG A 133 13.67 21.21 12.64
C ARG A 133 13.20 20.24 11.56
N PRO A 134 13.81 19.06 11.46
CA PRO A 134 13.30 18.03 10.52
C PRO A 134 12.10 17.31 11.10
N ASP A 135 11.21 16.84 10.23
CA ASP A 135 10.21 15.81 10.46
C ASP A 135 9.19 16.23 11.58
N VAL A 136 8.48 17.34 11.33
CA VAL A 136 7.45 17.94 12.21
C VAL A 136 6.07 17.71 11.60
N TRP A 137 5.30 16.85 12.18
CA TRP A 137 3.95 16.53 11.73
C TRP A 137 2.93 17.53 12.28
N SER A 138 2.32 18.30 11.39
CA SER A 138 1.34 19.35 11.73
C SER A 138 -0.09 18.81 11.70
N SER A 139 -0.95 19.40 12.53
CA SER A 139 -2.38 19.15 12.43
C SER A 139 -2.99 19.84 11.19
N PRO A 140 -4.18 19.46 10.75
CA PRO A 140 -4.84 20.12 9.63
C PRO A 140 -4.97 21.63 9.77
N LEU A 141 -5.37 22.12 10.94
CA LEU A 141 -5.54 23.55 11.17
C LEU A 141 -4.21 24.29 11.27
N ASP A 142 -3.16 23.68 11.86
CA ASP A 142 -1.80 24.22 11.84
C ASP A 142 -1.31 24.38 10.40
N THR A 143 -1.49 23.35 9.55
CA THR A 143 -1.10 23.35 8.15
C THR A 143 -1.87 24.41 7.34
N PHE A 144 -3.18 24.52 7.53
CA PHE A 144 -3.98 25.56 6.85
C PHE A 144 -3.72 26.97 7.40
N ALA A 145 -3.32 27.11 8.66
CA ALA A 145 -2.94 28.39 9.24
C ALA A 145 -1.63 28.90 8.68
N SER A 146 -0.62 28.04 8.55
CA SER A 146 0.67 28.37 7.93
C SER A 146 0.56 28.54 6.41
N GLY A 147 -0.38 27.81 5.77
CA GLY A 147 -0.54 27.71 4.32
C GLY A 147 0.62 26.99 3.64
N ALA A 148 1.44 26.24 4.40
CA ALA A 148 2.60 25.50 3.91
C ALA A 148 2.76 24.19 4.69
N GLY A 149 3.44 23.22 4.10
CA GLY A 149 3.73 21.93 4.71
C GLY A 149 4.44 20.99 3.75
N ASP A 150 4.90 19.84 4.23
CA ASP A 150 5.46 18.80 3.39
C ASP A 150 4.52 17.59 3.24
N CYS A 151 5.03 16.43 2.86
CA CYS A 151 4.17 15.33 2.39
C CYS A 151 3.21 14.80 3.46
N GLU A 152 3.64 14.69 4.72
CA GLU A 152 2.80 14.22 5.82
C GLU A 152 1.72 15.22 6.21
N ASP A 153 2.02 16.52 6.17
CA ASP A 153 1.06 17.58 6.47
C ASP A 153 -0.09 17.56 5.45
N TYR A 154 0.24 17.40 4.16
CA TYR A 154 -0.77 17.21 3.12
C TYR A 154 -1.59 15.93 3.35
N ALA A 155 -0.94 14.83 3.72
CA ALA A 155 -1.61 13.55 3.93
C ALA A 155 -2.60 13.65 5.11
N ILE A 156 -2.19 14.26 6.22
CA ILE A 156 -3.02 14.47 7.42
C ILE A 156 -4.19 15.42 7.12
N ALA A 157 -3.94 16.53 6.40
CA ALA A 157 -4.98 17.45 6.00
C ALA A 157 -6.03 16.78 5.08
N LYS A 158 -5.59 15.93 4.13
CA LYS A 158 -6.50 15.16 3.27
C LYS A 158 -7.27 14.11 4.04
N LEU A 159 -6.63 13.42 5.01
CA LEU A 159 -7.31 12.47 5.90
C LEU A 159 -8.49 13.14 6.62
N ALA A 160 -8.26 14.31 7.23
CA ALA A 160 -9.30 15.07 7.91
C ALA A 160 -10.41 15.50 6.94
N ALA A 161 -10.06 16.05 5.78
CA ALA A 161 -11.02 16.48 4.77
C ALA A 161 -11.90 15.31 4.25
N LEU A 162 -11.31 14.12 4.03
CA LEU A 162 -12.02 12.91 3.62
C LEU A 162 -13.04 12.50 4.68
N ARG A 163 -12.64 12.43 5.95
CA ARG A 163 -13.52 12.06 7.06
C ARG A 163 -14.66 13.06 7.25
N MET A 164 -14.37 14.35 7.18
CA MET A 164 -15.37 15.40 7.24
C MET A 164 -16.32 15.35 6.04
N ALA A 165 -15.85 14.96 4.85
CA ALA A 165 -16.69 14.76 3.67
C ALA A 165 -17.51 13.45 3.71
N GLY A 166 -17.48 12.70 4.83
CA GLY A 166 -18.30 11.51 5.07
C GLY A 166 -17.66 10.19 4.64
N VAL A 167 -16.33 10.15 4.41
CA VAL A 167 -15.61 8.89 4.19
C VAL A 167 -15.38 8.22 5.54
N ALA A 168 -15.75 6.95 5.65
CA ALA A 168 -15.60 6.21 6.90
C ALA A 168 -14.12 6.11 7.33
N PRO A 169 -13.82 6.13 8.65
CA PRO A 169 -12.45 5.96 9.14
C PRO A 169 -11.77 4.69 8.61
N ASP A 170 -12.50 3.59 8.50
CA ASP A 170 -12.01 2.33 7.96
C ASP A 170 -11.65 2.40 6.47
N ASP A 171 -12.16 3.41 5.77
CA ASP A 171 -11.90 3.65 4.35
C ASP A 171 -10.86 4.75 4.11
N THR A 172 -10.13 5.16 5.14
CA THR A 172 -9.08 6.18 5.05
C THR A 172 -7.78 5.69 5.70
N ARG A 173 -6.64 5.99 5.08
CA ARG A 173 -5.30 5.66 5.60
C ARG A 173 -4.32 6.80 5.32
N VAL A 174 -3.31 6.91 6.15
CA VAL A 174 -2.04 7.56 5.78
C VAL A 174 -1.00 6.45 5.61
N VAL A 175 -0.25 6.49 4.53
CA VAL A 175 0.80 5.50 4.27
C VAL A 175 2.11 6.23 4.06
N VAL A 176 3.16 5.73 4.73
CA VAL A 176 4.54 6.14 4.47
C VAL A 176 5.16 5.13 3.52
N LEU A 177 5.70 5.66 2.43
CA LEU A 177 6.33 4.93 1.33
C LEU A 177 7.79 5.33 1.24
N HIS A 178 8.68 4.41 0.87
CA HIS A 178 10.00 4.76 0.40
C HIS A 178 9.96 4.98 -1.12
N ASP A 179 10.22 6.20 -1.55
CA ASP A 179 10.33 6.56 -2.98
C ASP A 179 11.72 6.16 -3.48
N GLN A 180 11.79 5.05 -4.21
CA GLN A 180 13.04 4.49 -4.73
C GLN A 180 13.72 5.37 -5.79
N LEU A 181 12.97 6.26 -6.45
CA LEU A 181 13.52 7.15 -7.46
C LEU A 181 14.25 8.34 -6.83
N HIS A 182 13.71 8.86 -5.74
CA HIS A 182 14.28 10.02 -5.05
C HIS A 182 15.13 9.62 -3.83
N GLY A 183 15.03 8.36 -3.37
CA GLY A 183 15.76 7.86 -2.21
C GLY A 183 15.32 8.48 -0.89
N GLU A 184 14.03 8.83 -0.77
CA GLU A 184 13.46 9.47 0.41
C GLU A 184 12.12 8.83 0.80
N ASP A 185 11.72 9.02 2.05
CA ASP A 185 10.41 8.60 2.51
C ASP A 185 9.35 9.65 2.13
N HIS A 186 8.16 9.18 1.80
CA HIS A 186 7.08 9.99 1.30
C HIS A 186 5.75 9.55 1.91
N ALA A 187 4.95 10.49 2.40
CA ALA A 187 3.65 10.22 2.97
C ALA A 187 2.51 10.58 1.99
N VAL A 188 1.50 9.71 1.92
CA VAL A 188 0.30 9.93 1.11
C VAL A 188 -0.95 9.55 1.89
N ALA A 189 -2.05 10.27 1.63
CA ALA A 189 -3.36 9.81 2.07
C ALA A 189 -3.92 8.79 1.08
N LEU A 190 -4.69 7.84 1.58
CA LEU A 190 -5.44 6.90 0.75
C LEU A 190 -6.90 6.88 1.19
N ALA A 191 -7.79 6.70 0.20
CA ALA A 191 -9.21 6.50 0.44
C ALA A 191 -9.72 5.30 -0.36
N ARG A 192 -10.57 4.48 0.28
CA ARG A 192 -11.14 3.30 -0.35
C ARG A 192 -12.50 3.64 -0.97
N LEU A 193 -12.67 3.27 -2.23
CA LEU A 193 -13.90 3.39 -2.99
C LEU A 193 -14.21 2.06 -3.67
N ASP A 194 -15.39 1.51 -3.44
CA ASP A 194 -15.82 0.23 -4.03
C ASP A 194 -14.79 -0.90 -3.82
N GLY A 195 -14.16 -0.89 -2.64
CA GLY A 195 -13.14 -1.88 -2.26
C GLY A 195 -11.75 -1.63 -2.84
N ARG A 196 -11.52 -0.52 -3.57
CA ARG A 196 -10.23 -0.17 -4.18
C ARG A 196 -9.63 1.04 -3.48
N TRP A 197 -8.34 0.99 -3.20
CA TRP A 197 -7.62 2.09 -2.60
C TRP A 197 -7.11 3.07 -3.65
N LEU A 198 -7.38 4.34 -3.43
CA LEU A 198 -6.94 5.45 -4.28
C LEU A 198 -5.95 6.31 -3.51
N THR A 199 -4.80 6.60 -4.10
CA THR A 199 -3.79 7.47 -3.52
C THR A 199 -4.10 8.94 -3.79
N LEU A 200 -4.06 9.76 -2.75
CA LEU A 200 -4.19 11.22 -2.78
C LEU A 200 -2.81 11.82 -2.47
N ASP A 201 -2.00 11.98 -3.48
CA ASP A 201 -0.61 12.40 -3.38
C ASP A 201 -0.49 13.93 -3.59
N ASN A 202 0.35 14.61 -2.79
CA ASN A 202 0.60 16.04 -2.97
C ASN A 202 1.43 16.35 -4.23
N ARG A 203 2.15 15.37 -4.77
CA ARG A 203 2.92 15.49 -6.01
C ARG A 203 2.06 15.26 -7.27
N ARG A 204 0.79 14.85 -7.12
CA ARG A 204 -0.10 14.48 -8.23
C ARG A 204 -1.50 15.04 -8.05
N MET A 205 -2.02 15.66 -9.09
CA MET A 205 -3.43 16.11 -9.11
C MET A 205 -4.39 14.94 -9.36
N ALA A 206 -3.97 13.96 -10.15
CA ALA A 206 -4.76 12.77 -10.44
C ALA A 206 -4.47 11.66 -9.42
N MET A 207 -5.54 11.06 -8.91
CA MET A 207 -5.45 9.87 -8.07
C MET A 207 -5.19 8.63 -8.92
N ILE A 208 -4.37 7.72 -8.42
CA ILE A 208 -4.13 6.38 -9.00
C ILE A 208 -4.49 5.31 -7.97
N GLU A 209 -4.77 4.10 -8.43
CA GLU A 209 -4.93 2.97 -7.53
C GLU A 209 -3.58 2.64 -6.87
N ASP A 210 -3.63 2.19 -5.63
CA ASP A 210 -2.44 1.84 -4.83
C ASP A 210 -1.53 0.82 -5.54
N ILE A 211 -2.14 -0.19 -6.16
CA ILE A 211 -1.43 -1.22 -6.92
C ILE A 211 -0.72 -0.69 -8.18
N ASP A 212 -1.09 0.49 -8.66
CA ASP A 212 -0.47 1.13 -9.82
C ASP A 212 0.65 2.13 -9.43
N VAL A 213 0.86 2.33 -8.14
CA VAL A 213 1.98 3.14 -7.63
C VAL A 213 3.30 2.42 -7.91
N ARG A 214 4.16 3.02 -8.74
CA ARG A 214 5.44 2.44 -9.18
C ARG A 214 6.62 3.06 -8.45
N ASN A 215 7.69 2.29 -8.30
CA ASN A 215 8.96 2.72 -7.69
C ASN A 215 8.81 3.21 -6.24
N HIS A 216 7.81 2.68 -5.53
CA HIS A 216 7.58 2.95 -4.12
C HIS A 216 7.50 1.64 -3.35
N GLN A 217 8.08 1.63 -2.17
CA GLN A 217 7.98 0.52 -1.23
C GLN A 217 7.15 0.97 -0.03
N PRO A 218 5.96 0.40 0.22
CA PRO A 218 5.19 0.68 1.42
C PRO A 218 5.95 0.27 2.67
N LEU A 219 6.08 1.19 3.63
CA LEU A 219 6.79 0.98 4.89
C LEU A 219 5.83 0.88 6.07
N PHE A 220 4.95 1.86 6.20
CA PHE A 220 4.01 1.96 7.31
C PHE A 220 2.62 2.35 6.81
N VAL A 221 1.60 1.85 7.49
CA VAL A 221 0.22 2.28 7.32
C VAL A 221 -0.33 2.73 8.66
N ILE A 222 -1.04 3.86 8.63
CA ILE A 222 -1.65 4.49 9.78
C ILE A 222 -3.15 4.50 9.54
N ASN A 223 -3.87 3.92 10.47
CA ASN A 223 -5.33 3.98 10.55
C ASN A 223 -5.76 4.65 11.86
N ASP A 224 -7.04 4.55 12.18
CA ASP A 224 -7.59 5.14 13.41
C ASP A 224 -6.91 4.52 14.66
N GLY A 225 -6.09 5.32 15.36
CA GLY A 225 -5.42 4.94 16.61
C GLY A 225 -4.30 3.90 16.46
N SER A 226 -3.81 3.61 15.26
CA SER A 226 -2.78 2.58 15.08
C SER A 226 -1.77 2.92 14.01
N VAL A 227 -0.50 2.69 14.33
CA VAL A 227 0.60 2.65 13.36
C VAL A 227 1.00 1.19 13.15
N MET A 228 1.03 0.75 11.91
CA MET A 228 1.41 -0.60 11.54
C MET A 228 2.56 -0.57 10.54
N ARG A 229 3.44 -1.56 10.61
CA ARG A 229 4.52 -1.76 9.64
C ARG A 229 4.09 -2.81 8.64
N TYR A 230 4.29 -2.53 7.35
CA TYR A 230 4.12 -3.54 6.31
C TYR A 230 5.19 -4.63 6.42
N GLU A 231 4.78 -5.87 6.26
CA GLU A 231 5.67 -7.02 6.25
C GLU A 231 6.27 -7.21 4.85
N THR A 232 7.58 -7.46 4.80
CA THR A 232 8.20 -7.88 3.54
C THR A 232 7.80 -9.33 3.23
N PRO A 233 7.65 -9.72 1.95
CA PRO A 233 7.25 -11.07 1.57
C PRO A 233 8.09 -12.20 2.18
N SER A 234 9.36 -11.93 2.53
CA SER A 234 10.24 -12.86 3.23
C SER A 234 9.89 -13.06 4.71
N GLN A 235 9.26 -12.10 5.36
CA GLN A 235 8.84 -12.19 6.76
C GLN A 235 7.49 -12.89 6.91
N SER A 236 6.57 -12.70 5.97
CA SER A 236 5.28 -13.38 5.96
C SER A 236 5.39 -14.89 5.75
N ALA A 237 6.42 -15.36 5.02
CA ALA A 237 6.67 -16.79 4.82
C ALA A 237 7.16 -17.51 6.09
N GLN A 238 7.78 -16.80 7.04
CA GLN A 238 8.27 -17.36 8.30
C GLN A 238 7.20 -17.43 9.40
N GLN A 239 6.09 -16.73 9.27
CA GLN A 239 5.00 -16.68 10.25
C GLN A 239 3.82 -17.58 9.88
N ALA A 240 3.87 -18.29 8.76
CA ALA A 240 2.86 -19.30 8.44
C ALA A 240 2.89 -20.38 9.52
N PRO A 241 1.77 -20.68 10.22
CA PRO A 241 1.75 -21.71 11.23
C PRO A 241 2.10 -23.04 10.56
N THR A 242 3.18 -23.67 11.03
CA THR A 242 3.57 -25.02 10.63
C THR A 242 2.56 -26.00 11.23
N SER A 243 1.36 -26.04 10.68
CA SER A 243 0.42 -27.13 10.96
C SER A 243 0.94 -28.35 10.21
N ALA A 244 1.84 -29.08 10.86
CA ALA A 244 2.21 -30.40 10.43
C ALA A 244 0.97 -31.30 10.55
N VAL A 245 0.28 -31.47 9.43
CA VAL A 245 -0.72 -32.53 9.29
C VAL A 245 0.06 -33.84 9.26
N THR A 246 0.18 -34.46 10.42
CA THR A 246 0.73 -35.83 10.53
C THR A 246 -0.34 -36.77 9.96
N VAL A 247 -0.21 -37.13 8.69
CA VAL A 247 -1.03 -38.18 8.10
C VAL A 247 -0.42 -39.52 8.59
N SER A 248 -1.04 -40.12 9.60
CA SER A 248 -0.72 -41.46 10.05
C SER A 248 -1.24 -42.47 9.02
N PHE A 249 -0.34 -43.02 8.22
CA PHE A 249 -0.66 -44.18 7.39
C PHE A 249 -0.75 -45.41 8.30
N THR A 250 -1.96 -45.91 8.53
CA THR A 250 -2.18 -47.22 9.12
C THR A 250 -1.82 -48.29 8.06
N ALA A 251 -0.83 -49.12 8.34
CA ALA A 251 -0.45 -50.22 7.47
C ALA A 251 -1.57 -51.25 7.36
N PRO A 252 -1.79 -51.91 6.21
CA PRO A 252 -2.82 -52.91 6.07
C PRO A 252 -2.46 -54.18 6.84
N ILE A 253 -3.46 -54.74 7.54
CA ILE A 253 -3.39 -55.97 8.29
C ILE A 253 -3.14 -57.14 7.29
N ALA A 254 -2.04 -57.85 7.48
CA ALA A 254 -1.76 -59.08 6.74
C ALA A 254 -2.69 -60.21 7.19
N PHE A 255 -3.51 -60.73 6.27
CA PHE A 255 -4.27 -61.94 6.49
C PHE A 255 -3.33 -63.15 6.48
N ALA A 256 -3.26 -63.85 7.60
CA ALA A 256 -2.59 -65.14 7.68
C ALA A 256 -3.45 -66.21 7.01
N SER A 257 -2.93 -66.84 5.96
CA SER A 257 -3.50 -68.05 5.35
C SER A 257 -3.15 -69.27 6.23
N THR A 258 -4.14 -69.87 6.83
CA THR A 258 -3.99 -71.26 7.39
C THR A 258 -4.33 -72.21 6.29
N SER A 259 -3.31 -73.01 5.88
CA SER A 259 -3.46 -74.25 5.09
C SER A 259 -3.60 -75.40 6.00
N ASN A 260 -4.63 -76.22 5.74
CA ASN A 260 -4.75 -77.59 6.19
C ASN A 260 -4.63 -78.48 4.96
#